data_6905bb10781d3f66fc5f526bff7c06ce
#
_entry.id   6905bb10781d3f66fc5f526bff7c06ce
#
_cell.length_a   1.000
_cell.length_b   1.000
_cell.length_c   1.000
_cell.angle_alpha   90.00
_cell.angle_beta   90.00
_cell.angle_gamma   90.00
#
_symmetry.space_group_name_H-M   'P 1'
#
loop_
_entity.id
_entity.type
_entity.pdbx_description
1 polymer ?
#
loop_
_entity_poly.entity_id
_entity_poly.type
_entity_poly.pdbx_seq_one_letter_code
_entity_poly.pdbx_strand_id
1 'polypeptide(L)'
;MVKLELISSANAALLKEWLDIKSALEGTSPNTLAAYNRDLMDFFSFLTIHTGIKSSVGQLEKVDQASMRAWMAENRRSGKSSRSIARQLSSVKSFYRWLGKRRGIDPTLVLITKAPKFQKKLPRALSQEAAKEISSSVDLTSNEPWIVARNTAVILLLYGCGLRISEALSIKYNDMPLKNNLKVKGKGDKFRIIPILQIARESVENYLKLLPFTLDGNDNIFRGVRGGSLNPVSYTHLRAHETVR
;
A
#
# COMPACT_ATOMS: atom_id res chain seq x y z
N MET A 1 -4.50 18.18 10.79
CA MET A 1 -5.42 18.65 11.86
C MET A 1 -6.72 19.23 11.32
N VAL A 2 -6.74 20.06 10.30
CA VAL A 2 -7.95 20.74 9.75
C VAL A 2 -9.09 19.80 9.30
N LYS A 3 -8.82 18.57 8.87
CA LYS A 3 -9.87 17.65 8.38
C LYS A 3 -10.77 17.04 9.46
N LEU A 4 -10.32 16.95 10.70
CA LEU A 4 -11.12 16.39 11.80
C LEU A 4 -12.23 17.34 12.26
N GLU A 5 -12.06 18.65 12.12
CA GLU A 5 -13.07 19.66 12.48
C GLU A 5 -14.26 19.70 11.51
N LEU A 6 -14.05 19.21 10.27
CA LEU A 6 -15.07 19.17 9.22
C LEU A 6 -16.02 17.97 9.34
N ILE A 7 -15.73 16.99 10.19
CA ILE A 7 -16.51 15.77 10.31
C ILE A 7 -17.21 15.75 11.66
N SER A 8 -18.51 15.40 11.65
CA SER A 8 -19.24 15.23 12.92
C SER A 8 -18.75 14.03 13.71
N SER A 9 -18.88 14.08 15.04
CA SER A 9 -18.58 12.95 15.92
C SER A 9 -19.38 11.70 15.55
N ALA A 10 -20.63 11.87 15.10
CA ALA A 10 -21.49 10.78 14.66
C ALA A 10 -20.93 10.06 13.41
N ASN A 11 -20.48 10.82 12.40
CA ASN A 11 -19.88 10.21 11.20
C ASN A 11 -18.51 9.59 11.50
N ALA A 12 -17.72 10.16 12.39
CA ALA A 12 -16.47 9.57 12.85
C ALA A 12 -16.72 8.25 13.59
N ALA A 13 -17.75 8.17 14.43
CA ALA A 13 -18.16 6.94 15.11
C ALA A 13 -18.62 5.86 14.13
N LEU A 14 -19.46 6.21 13.14
CA LEU A 14 -19.87 5.27 12.09
C LEU A 14 -18.69 4.75 11.26
N LEU A 15 -17.76 5.62 10.91
CA LEU A 15 -16.55 5.21 10.19
C LEU A 15 -15.73 4.23 11.01
N LYS A 16 -15.54 4.51 12.30
CA LYS A 16 -14.83 3.62 13.21
C LYS A 16 -15.54 2.27 13.32
N GLU A 17 -16.84 2.25 13.57
CA GLU A 17 -17.66 1.01 13.65
C GLU A 17 -17.49 0.15 12.39
N TRP A 18 -17.57 0.79 11.21
CA TRP A 18 -17.39 0.07 9.95
C TRP A 18 -15.98 -0.50 9.77
N LEU A 19 -14.94 0.26 10.13
CA LEU A 19 -13.56 -0.21 10.05
C LEU A 19 -13.28 -1.36 11.03
N ASP A 20 -13.85 -1.31 12.23
CA ASP A 20 -13.75 -2.37 13.24
C ASP A 20 -14.39 -3.67 12.73
N ILE A 21 -15.57 -3.57 12.10
CA ILE A 21 -16.25 -4.72 11.46
C ILE A 21 -15.40 -5.28 10.31
N LYS A 22 -14.84 -4.42 9.44
CA LYS A 22 -13.95 -4.84 8.36
C LYS A 22 -12.70 -5.55 8.86
N SER A 23 -12.16 -5.10 9.98
CA SER A 23 -11.02 -5.74 10.63
C SER A 23 -11.39 -7.09 11.22
N ALA A 24 -12.43 -7.13 12.06
CA ALA A 24 -12.78 -8.29 12.88
C ALA A 24 -13.42 -9.41 12.05
N LEU A 25 -14.36 -9.10 11.15
CA LEU A 25 -15.14 -10.10 10.42
C LEU A 25 -14.61 -10.44 9.04
N GLU A 26 -13.98 -9.46 8.35
CA GLU A 26 -13.50 -9.67 6.99
C GLU A 26 -11.97 -9.86 6.91
N GLY A 27 -11.25 -9.79 8.03
CA GLY A 27 -9.80 -9.95 8.06
C GLY A 27 -9.07 -8.93 7.18
N THR A 28 -9.63 -7.72 7.04
CA THR A 28 -9.09 -6.68 6.17
C THR A 28 -7.74 -6.20 6.68
N SER A 29 -6.73 -6.14 5.79
CA SER A 29 -5.37 -5.77 6.17
C SER A 29 -5.29 -4.35 6.73
N PRO A 30 -4.34 -4.06 7.67
CA PRO A 30 -4.16 -2.72 8.24
C PRO A 30 -3.95 -1.62 7.19
N ASN A 31 -3.23 -1.91 6.12
CA ASN A 31 -3.02 -0.96 5.01
C ASN A 31 -4.32 -0.65 4.26
N THR A 32 -5.20 -1.64 4.10
CA THR A 32 -6.50 -1.44 3.46
C THR A 32 -7.43 -0.63 4.36
N LEU A 33 -7.43 -0.91 5.68
CA LEU A 33 -8.19 -0.13 6.66
C LEU A 33 -7.74 1.33 6.70
N ALA A 34 -6.43 1.57 6.71
CA ALA A 34 -5.86 2.92 6.65
C ALA A 34 -6.25 3.66 5.34
N ALA A 35 -6.27 2.94 4.20
CA ALA A 35 -6.72 3.50 2.93
C ALA A 35 -8.22 3.83 2.97
N TYR A 36 -9.05 2.94 3.47
CA TYR A 36 -10.49 3.17 3.64
C TYR A 36 -10.78 4.37 4.55
N ASN A 37 -10.10 4.43 5.70
CA ASN A 37 -10.22 5.56 6.61
C ASN A 37 -9.92 6.89 5.90
N ARG A 38 -8.80 6.98 5.21
CA ARG A 38 -8.39 8.18 4.46
C ARG A 38 -9.40 8.55 3.38
N ASP A 39 -9.88 7.56 2.62
CA ASP A 39 -10.82 7.80 1.52
C ASP A 39 -12.15 8.35 2.02
N LEU A 40 -12.68 7.81 3.14
CA LEU A 40 -13.95 8.27 3.71
C LEU A 40 -13.81 9.60 4.45
N MET A 41 -12.69 9.83 5.14
CA MET A 41 -12.39 11.14 5.72
C MET A 41 -12.34 12.23 4.64
N ASP A 42 -11.71 11.96 3.49
CA ASP A 42 -11.69 12.86 2.33
C ASP A 42 -13.11 13.09 1.77
N PHE A 43 -13.92 12.05 1.67
CA PHE A 43 -15.29 12.14 1.19
C PHE A 43 -16.19 12.96 2.13
N PHE A 44 -16.14 12.70 3.43
CA PHE A 44 -16.93 13.45 4.42
C PHE A 44 -16.51 14.94 4.49
N SER A 45 -15.21 15.20 4.41
CA SER A 45 -14.70 16.59 4.34
C SER A 45 -15.21 17.32 3.09
N PHE A 46 -15.22 16.62 1.94
CA PHE A 46 -15.81 17.18 0.71
C PHE A 46 -17.30 17.50 0.91
N LEU A 47 -18.09 16.59 1.48
CA LEU A 47 -19.52 16.83 1.70
C LEU A 47 -19.75 18.07 2.56
N THR A 48 -18.99 18.25 3.63
CA THR A 48 -19.07 19.46 4.49
C THR A 48 -18.80 20.73 3.71
N ILE A 49 -17.73 20.75 2.92
CA ILE A 49 -17.36 21.93 2.11
C ILE A 49 -18.40 22.19 1.02
N HIS A 50 -18.89 21.13 0.36
CA HIS A 50 -19.82 21.22 -0.76
C HIS A 50 -21.22 21.70 -0.34
N THR A 51 -21.67 21.29 0.83
CA THR A 51 -23.01 21.65 1.33
C THR A 51 -23.00 22.85 2.28
N GLY A 52 -21.81 23.28 2.75
CA GLY A 52 -21.68 24.34 3.76
C GLY A 52 -22.15 23.91 5.17
N ILE A 53 -22.55 22.65 5.35
CA ILE A 53 -23.07 22.12 6.62
C ILE A 53 -22.17 20.99 7.08
N LYS A 54 -21.81 20.99 8.38
CA LYS A 54 -20.97 19.93 8.95
C LYS A 54 -21.59 18.56 8.67
N SER A 55 -20.81 17.68 8.05
CA SER A 55 -21.27 16.37 7.60
C SER A 55 -21.88 15.57 8.76
N SER A 56 -23.16 15.24 8.66
CA SER A 56 -23.95 14.49 9.62
C SER A 56 -24.51 13.21 8.98
N VAL A 57 -25.08 12.31 9.78
CA VAL A 57 -25.73 11.10 9.26
C VAL A 57 -26.85 11.44 8.29
N GLY A 58 -27.68 12.43 8.60
CA GLY A 58 -28.75 12.88 7.70
C GLY A 58 -28.25 13.48 6.39
N GLN A 59 -27.02 13.99 6.32
CA GLN A 59 -26.41 14.38 5.05
C GLN A 59 -25.92 13.18 4.23
N LEU A 60 -25.49 12.11 4.88
CA LEU A 60 -25.14 10.86 4.17
C LEU A 60 -26.35 10.27 3.45
N GLU A 61 -27.54 10.41 4.01
CA GLU A 61 -28.81 9.98 3.39
C GLU A 61 -29.16 10.79 2.13
N LYS A 62 -28.79 12.07 2.12
CA LYS A 62 -29.11 13.01 1.03
C LYS A 62 -28.11 13.00 -0.12
N VAL A 63 -27.07 12.16 -0.05
CA VAL A 63 -26.06 12.11 -1.11
C VAL A 63 -26.68 11.54 -2.39
N ASP A 64 -26.71 12.38 -3.41
CA ASP A 64 -27.26 12.10 -4.73
C ASP A 64 -26.16 11.92 -5.80
N GLN A 65 -26.56 11.67 -7.03
CA GLN A 65 -25.63 11.54 -8.15
C GLN A 65 -24.90 12.85 -8.48
N ALA A 66 -25.51 14.00 -8.21
CA ALA A 66 -24.90 15.31 -8.45
C ALA A 66 -23.73 15.50 -7.48
N SER A 67 -23.95 15.23 -6.19
CA SER A 67 -22.92 15.25 -5.14
C SER A 67 -21.77 14.29 -5.47
N MET A 68 -22.07 13.07 -5.93
CA MET A 68 -21.06 12.10 -6.31
C MET A 68 -20.23 12.54 -7.53
N ARG A 69 -20.86 13.17 -8.53
CA ARG A 69 -20.14 13.75 -9.68
C ARG A 69 -19.28 14.92 -9.28
N ALA A 70 -19.81 15.83 -8.44
CA ALA A 70 -19.07 16.96 -7.91
C ALA A 70 -17.82 16.51 -7.12
N TRP A 71 -17.96 15.47 -6.27
CA TRP A 71 -16.85 14.88 -5.55
C TRP A 71 -15.78 14.30 -6.48
N MET A 72 -16.17 13.58 -7.51
CA MET A 72 -15.22 13.04 -8.48
C MET A 72 -14.53 14.13 -9.29
N ALA A 73 -15.25 15.22 -9.64
CA ALA A 73 -14.70 16.38 -10.34
C ALA A 73 -13.67 17.11 -9.47
N GLU A 74 -13.98 17.31 -8.17
CA GLU A 74 -13.04 17.91 -7.21
C GLU A 74 -11.76 17.08 -7.05
N ASN A 75 -11.89 15.76 -6.91
CA ASN A 75 -10.73 14.88 -6.86
C ASN A 75 -9.87 14.95 -8.15
N ARG A 76 -10.51 15.12 -9.31
CA ARG A 76 -9.77 15.30 -10.58
C ARG A 76 -9.06 16.66 -10.62
N ARG A 77 -9.73 17.73 -10.16
CA ARG A 77 -9.15 19.08 -10.07
C ARG A 77 -7.96 19.13 -9.13
N SER A 78 -7.99 18.36 -8.05
CA SER A 78 -6.85 18.19 -7.12
C SER A 78 -5.72 17.29 -7.66
N GLY A 79 -5.76 16.91 -8.95
CA GLY A 79 -4.69 16.14 -9.61
C GLY A 79 -4.73 14.62 -9.41
N LYS A 80 -5.79 14.06 -8.80
CA LYS A 80 -5.89 12.60 -8.63
C LYS A 80 -6.17 11.89 -9.96
N SER A 81 -5.47 10.80 -10.20
CA SER A 81 -5.68 9.98 -11.39
C SER A 81 -7.05 9.29 -11.40
N SER A 82 -7.59 8.99 -12.60
CA SER A 82 -8.85 8.25 -12.76
C SER A 82 -8.85 6.91 -12.01
N ARG A 83 -7.69 6.22 -11.94
CA ARG A 83 -7.51 4.99 -11.18
C ARG A 83 -7.65 5.21 -9.68
N SER A 84 -7.08 6.29 -9.15
CA SER A 84 -7.19 6.65 -7.73
C SER A 84 -8.63 7.02 -7.36
N ILE A 85 -9.32 7.79 -8.21
CA ILE A 85 -10.73 8.14 -8.01
C ILE A 85 -11.61 6.89 -8.03
N ALA A 86 -11.40 5.98 -8.97
CA ALA A 86 -12.16 4.73 -9.03
C ALA A 86 -11.95 3.85 -7.78
N ARG A 87 -10.72 3.81 -7.23
CA ARG A 87 -10.43 3.11 -5.98
C ARG A 87 -11.16 3.77 -4.79
N GLN A 88 -11.09 5.10 -4.67
CA GLN A 88 -11.78 5.84 -3.62
C GLN A 88 -13.31 5.66 -3.71
N LEU A 89 -13.88 5.68 -4.91
CA LEU A 89 -15.30 5.40 -5.13
C LEU A 89 -15.68 3.99 -4.64
N SER A 90 -14.81 3.01 -4.82
CA SER A 90 -15.04 1.66 -4.31
C SER A 90 -15.09 1.62 -2.78
N SER A 91 -14.24 2.40 -2.09
CA SER A 91 -14.27 2.55 -0.64
C SER A 91 -15.60 3.18 -0.17
N VAL A 92 -16.02 4.27 -0.81
CA VAL A 92 -17.29 4.96 -0.51
C VAL A 92 -18.47 4.02 -0.74
N LYS A 93 -18.53 3.30 -1.86
CA LYS A 93 -19.60 2.32 -2.14
C LYS A 93 -19.63 1.18 -1.11
N SER A 94 -18.47 0.70 -0.67
CA SER A 94 -18.38 -0.34 0.34
C SER A 94 -18.95 0.13 1.68
N PHE A 95 -18.64 1.35 2.08
CA PHE A 95 -19.21 1.97 3.27
C PHE A 95 -20.74 2.14 3.16
N TYR A 96 -21.24 2.66 2.03
CA TYR A 96 -22.68 2.85 1.83
C TYR A 96 -23.48 1.55 1.80
N ARG A 97 -22.92 0.44 1.27
CA ARG A 97 -23.56 -0.90 1.39
C ARG A 97 -23.72 -1.33 2.84
N TRP A 98 -22.70 -1.09 3.66
CA TRP A 98 -22.78 -1.38 5.08
C TRP A 98 -23.75 -0.44 5.79
N LEU A 99 -23.69 0.87 5.51
CA LEU A 99 -24.55 1.88 6.10
C LEU A 99 -26.03 1.60 5.80
N GLY A 100 -26.36 1.20 4.58
CA GLY A 100 -27.71 0.79 4.19
C GLY A 100 -28.23 -0.36 5.02
N LYS A 101 -27.42 -1.40 5.22
CA LYS A 101 -27.78 -2.54 6.08
C LYS A 101 -27.87 -2.16 7.56
N ARG A 102 -27.03 -1.25 8.02
CA ARG A 102 -26.90 -0.88 9.44
C ARG A 102 -27.95 0.13 9.89
N ARG A 103 -28.35 1.05 9.02
CA ARG A 103 -29.21 2.20 9.32
C ARG A 103 -30.48 2.29 8.46
N GLY A 104 -30.70 1.37 7.52
CA GLY A 104 -31.84 1.41 6.60
C GLY A 104 -31.77 2.52 5.54
N ILE A 105 -30.60 3.15 5.36
CA ILE A 105 -30.40 4.22 4.35
C ILE A 105 -30.37 3.59 2.97
N ASP A 106 -31.10 4.15 1.99
CA ASP A 106 -31.03 3.69 0.60
C ASP A 106 -29.68 4.10 -0.04
N PRO A 107 -28.79 3.14 -0.36
CA PRO A 107 -27.49 3.43 -0.95
C PRO A 107 -27.54 3.52 -2.47
N THR A 108 -28.69 3.35 -3.11
CA THR A 108 -28.84 3.10 -4.56
C THR A 108 -28.13 4.16 -5.39
N LEU A 109 -28.35 5.46 -5.12
CA LEU A 109 -27.77 6.56 -5.89
C LEU A 109 -26.22 6.58 -5.83
N VAL A 110 -25.65 6.21 -4.69
CA VAL A 110 -24.20 6.09 -4.55
C VAL A 110 -23.70 4.84 -5.30
N LEU A 111 -24.41 3.72 -5.19
CA LEU A 111 -23.98 2.45 -5.77
C LEU A 111 -24.00 2.43 -7.29
N ILE A 112 -24.99 3.09 -7.93
CA ILE A 112 -25.08 3.18 -9.41
C ILE A 112 -24.07 4.18 -10.01
N THR A 113 -23.42 5.02 -9.20
CA THR A 113 -22.41 5.99 -9.67
C THR A 113 -21.30 5.27 -10.43
N LYS A 114 -21.07 5.66 -11.70
CA LYS A 114 -20.03 5.02 -12.54
C LYS A 114 -18.65 5.57 -12.22
N ALA A 115 -17.69 4.67 -12.10
CA ALA A 115 -16.29 5.05 -11.94
C ALA A 115 -15.74 5.68 -13.24
N PRO A 116 -14.78 6.63 -13.13
CA PRO A 116 -14.12 7.15 -14.32
C PRO A 116 -13.38 6.03 -15.05
N LYS A 117 -13.47 6.03 -16.38
CA LYS A 117 -12.73 5.09 -17.22
C LYS A 117 -11.23 5.34 -17.11
N PHE A 118 -10.44 4.29 -17.03
CA PHE A 118 -8.98 4.33 -17.10
C PHE A 118 -8.45 3.10 -17.82
N GLN A 119 -7.36 3.29 -18.56
CA GLN A 119 -6.70 2.16 -19.20
C GLN A 119 -5.97 1.33 -18.15
N LYS A 120 -6.23 0.04 -18.12
CA LYS A 120 -5.43 -0.93 -17.37
C LYS A 120 -4.13 -1.15 -18.15
N LYS A 121 -3.08 -0.43 -17.78
CA LYS A 121 -1.74 -0.76 -18.31
C LYS A 121 -1.39 -2.16 -17.77
N LEU A 122 -1.10 -3.09 -18.67
CA LEU A 122 -0.53 -4.38 -18.27
C LEU A 122 0.83 -4.11 -17.60
N PRO A 123 1.13 -4.79 -16.48
CA PRO A 123 2.46 -4.75 -15.92
C PRO A 123 3.44 -5.19 -17.01
N ARG A 124 4.43 -4.36 -17.36
CA ARG A 124 5.53 -4.81 -18.21
C ARG A 124 6.37 -5.75 -17.37
N ALA A 125 6.50 -7.00 -17.81
CA ALA A 125 7.55 -7.87 -17.32
C ALA A 125 8.90 -7.20 -17.68
N LEU A 126 9.81 -7.14 -16.72
CA LEU A 126 11.19 -6.71 -17.02
C LEU A 126 11.82 -7.76 -17.93
N SER A 127 12.49 -7.30 -19.00
CA SER A 127 13.29 -8.19 -19.82
C SER A 127 14.50 -8.71 -19.00
N GLN A 128 15.10 -9.82 -19.43
CA GLN A 128 16.30 -10.35 -18.77
C GLN A 128 17.47 -9.35 -18.83
N GLU A 129 17.55 -8.56 -19.91
CA GLU A 129 18.54 -7.51 -20.09
C GLU A 129 18.34 -6.38 -19.08
N ALA A 130 17.09 -5.91 -18.91
CA ALA A 130 16.77 -4.87 -17.93
C ALA A 130 17.01 -5.35 -16.48
N ALA A 131 16.83 -6.63 -16.19
CA ALA A 131 17.16 -7.19 -14.88
C ALA A 131 18.69 -7.23 -14.64
N LYS A 132 19.48 -7.51 -15.66
CA LYS A 132 20.96 -7.44 -15.60
C LYS A 132 21.45 -6.00 -15.47
N GLU A 133 20.90 -5.06 -16.24
CA GLU A 133 21.23 -3.63 -16.14
C GLU A 133 20.93 -3.06 -14.76
N ILE A 134 19.80 -3.44 -14.16
CA ILE A 134 19.46 -3.04 -12.79
C ILE A 134 20.49 -3.61 -11.80
N SER A 135 20.95 -4.84 -12.00
CA SER A 135 21.97 -5.46 -11.15
C SER A 135 23.32 -4.74 -11.23
N SER A 136 23.70 -4.26 -12.41
CA SER A 136 24.95 -3.49 -12.62
C SER A 136 24.84 -2.00 -12.25
N SER A 137 23.65 -1.41 -12.31
CA SER A 137 23.43 -0.01 -11.91
C SER A 137 23.36 0.19 -10.40
N VAL A 138 23.17 -0.88 -9.62
CA VAL A 138 23.16 -0.82 -8.15
C VAL A 138 24.51 -0.31 -7.59
N ASP A 139 25.62 -0.57 -8.27
CA ASP A 139 26.94 -0.10 -7.86
C ASP A 139 27.06 1.43 -7.87
N LEU A 140 26.15 2.12 -8.58
CA LEU A 140 26.12 3.59 -8.67
C LEU A 140 25.23 4.26 -7.60
N THR A 141 24.50 3.49 -6.79
CA THR A 141 23.48 4.03 -5.88
C THR A 141 24.02 4.54 -4.56
N SER A 142 25.23 4.17 -4.17
CA SER A 142 25.84 4.61 -2.90
C SER A 142 27.35 4.34 -2.88
N ASN A 143 28.11 5.20 -2.20
CA ASN A 143 29.53 4.97 -1.94
C ASN A 143 29.77 3.98 -0.78
N GLU A 144 28.72 3.58 -0.08
CA GLU A 144 28.81 2.65 1.06
C GLU A 144 28.67 1.20 0.61
N PRO A 145 29.70 0.36 0.72
CA PRO A 145 29.70 -1.02 0.21
C PRO A 145 28.55 -1.87 0.74
N TRP A 146 28.18 -1.71 2.01
CA TRP A 146 27.07 -2.48 2.61
C TRP A 146 25.69 -2.09 2.03
N ILE A 147 25.52 -0.81 1.61
CA ILE A 147 24.27 -0.35 0.98
C ILE A 147 24.15 -0.95 -0.43
N VAL A 148 25.23 -0.97 -1.19
CA VAL A 148 25.30 -1.63 -2.51
C VAL A 148 24.95 -3.10 -2.37
N ALA A 149 25.61 -3.82 -1.46
CA ALA A 149 25.35 -5.24 -1.21
C ALA A 149 23.91 -5.49 -0.76
N ARG A 150 23.34 -4.63 0.09
CA ARG A 150 21.93 -4.67 0.49
C ARG A 150 21.00 -4.57 -0.71
N ASN A 151 21.21 -3.57 -1.54
CA ASN A 151 20.35 -3.30 -2.68
C ASN A 151 20.41 -4.44 -3.70
N THR A 152 21.60 -4.98 -3.96
CA THR A 152 21.82 -6.16 -4.81
C THR A 152 21.06 -7.37 -4.26
N ALA A 153 21.19 -7.67 -2.97
CA ALA A 153 20.48 -8.79 -2.33
C ALA A 153 18.95 -8.64 -2.43
N VAL A 154 18.42 -7.44 -2.16
CA VAL A 154 16.98 -7.18 -2.30
C VAL A 154 16.52 -7.37 -3.75
N ILE A 155 17.25 -6.86 -4.72
CA ILE A 155 16.91 -7.00 -6.14
C ILE A 155 16.89 -8.47 -6.57
N LEU A 156 17.89 -9.26 -6.19
CA LEU A 156 17.95 -10.68 -6.52
C LEU A 156 16.78 -11.46 -5.88
N LEU A 157 16.39 -11.13 -4.66
CA LEU A 157 15.22 -11.73 -4.02
C LEU A 157 13.91 -11.35 -4.73
N LEU A 158 13.78 -10.10 -5.18
CA LEU A 158 12.57 -9.64 -5.88
C LEU A 158 12.45 -10.23 -7.29
N TYR A 159 13.52 -10.15 -8.08
CA TYR A 159 13.49 -10.54 -9.50
C TYR A 159 13.91 -11.99 -9.73
N GLY A 160 14.94 -12.45 -9.02
CA GLY A 160 15.41 -13.82 -9.16
C GLY A 160 14.49 -14.84 -8.50
N CYS A 161 13.91 -14.49 -7.34
CA CYS A 161 13.06 -15.40 -6.59
C CYS A 161 11.57 -15.04 -6.61
N GLY A 162 11.18 -13.89 -7.17
CA GLY A 162 9.78 -13.46 -7.29
C GLY A 162 9.11 -13.11 -5.95
N LEU A 163 9.89 -12.69 -4.95
CA LEU A 163 9.33 -12.19 -3.70
C LEU A 163 8.67 -10.81 -3.90
N ARG A 164 7.61 -10.55 -3.13
CA ARG A 164 7.10 -9.18 -2.99
C ARG A 164 8.04 -8.38 -2.10
N ILE A 165 8.12 -7.06 -2.31
CA ILE A 165 8.99 -6.20 -1.51
C ILE A 165 8.76 -6.36 0.00
N SER A 166 7.52 -6.43 0.46
CA SER A 166 7.19 -6.64 1.86
C SER A 166 7.65 -8.01 2.38
N GLU A 167 7.61 -9.06 1.54
CA GLU A 167 8.07 -10.41 1.89
C GLU A 167 9.60 -10.43 2.01
N ALA A 168 10.31 -9.86 1.04
CA ALA A 168 11.78 -9.76 1.10
C ALA A 168 12.25 -8.97 2.33
N LEU A 169 11.65 -7.80 2.58
CA LEU A 169 12.05 -6.94 3.70
C LEU A 169 11.60 -7.46 5.08
N SER A 170 10.73 -8.46 5.13
CA SER A 170 10.30 -9.11 6.38
C SER A 170 11.14 -10.32 6.79
N ILE A 171 12.12 -10.73 5.99
CA ILE A 171 13.04 -11.83 6.33
C ILE A 171 13.76 -11.50 7.63
N LYS A 172 13.73 -12.45 8.57
CA LYS A 172 14.30 -12.29 9.91
C LYS A 172 15.73 -12.83 9.98
N TYR A 173 16.50 -12.33 10.95
CA TYR A 173 17.83 -12.85 11.21
C TYR A 173 17.81 -14.33 11.66
N ASN A 174 16.76 -14.76 12.37
CA ASN A 174 16.53 -16.18 12.71
C ASN A 174 16.31 -17.08 11.49
N ASP A 175 16.00 -16.53 10.32
CA ASP A 175 15.86 -17.30 9.07
C ASP A 175 17.22 -17.57 8.41
N MET A 176 18.32 -17.03 8.96
CA MET A 176 19.67 -17.18 8.41
C MET A 176 20.36 -18.44 8.94
N PRO A 177 21.19 -19.08 8.10
CA PRO A 177 21.37 -18.84 6.67
C PRO A 177 20.15 -19.24 5.84
N LEU A 178 19.89 -18.50 4.76
CA LEU A 178 18.75 -18.78 3.88
C LEU A 178 18.88 -20.17 3.26
N LYS A 179 17.82 -20.98 3.44
CA LYS A 179 17.71 -22.32 2.83
C LYS A 179 17.30 -22.20 1.34
N ASN A 180 17.35 -23.35 0.64
CA ASN A 180 16.90 -23.43 -0.75
C ASN A 180 15.43 -23.02 -0.95
N ASN A 181 14.62 -23.14 0.09
CA ASN A 181 13.21 -22.79 0.08
C ASN A 181 12.88 -21.87 1.25
N LEU A 182 12.16 -20.81 0.98
CA LEU A 182 11.65 -19.87 1.98
C LEU A 182 10.13 -19.95 2.05
N LYS A 183 9.59 -20.16 3.25
CA LYS A 183 8.16 -20.11 3.51
C LYS A 183 7.77 -18.65 3.77
N VAL A 184 6.96 -18.07 2.88
CA VAL A 184 6.48 -16.68 3.01
C VAL A 184 4.99 -16.64 3.26
N LYS A 185 4.56 -15.68 4.11
CA LYS A 185 3.16 -15.42 4.42
C LYS A 185 2.62 -14.42 3.40
N GLY A 186 1.67 -14.86 2.56
CA GLY A 186 1.01 -14.03 1.57
C GLY A 186 -0.26 -13.35 2.10
N LYS A 187 -1.03 -12.77 1.19
CA LYS A 187 -2.32 -12.12 1.50
C LYS A 187 -3.32 -13.16 2.04
N GLY A 188 -4.02 -12.81 3.14
CA GLY A 188 -5.04 -13.68 3.75
C GLY A 188 -4.44 -14.87 4.50
N ASP A 189 -3.28 -14.68 5.11
CA ASP A 189 -2.58 -15.70 5.93
C ASP A 189 -2.21 -17.01 5.18
N LYS A 190 -2.29 -16.99 3.85
CA LYS A 190 -1.88 -18.14 3.04
C LYS A 190 -0.37 -18.18 2.93
N PHE A 191 0.22 -19.33 3.24
CA PHE A 191 1.64 -19.56 3.07
C PHE A 191 1.94 -20.11 1.68
N ARG A 192 3.07 -19.69 1.12
CA ARG A 192 3.65 -20.29 -0.07
C ARG A 192 5.14 -20.53 0.13
N ILE A 193 5.65 -21.54 -0.53
CA ILE A 193 7.07 -21.87 -0.55
C ILE A 193 7.66 -21.26 -1.82
N ILE A 194 8.77 -20.57 -1.68
CA ILE A 194 9.50 -19.94 -2.78
C ILE A 194 10.89 -20.52 -2.84
N PRO A 195 11.33 -21.05 -4.01
CA PRO A 195 12.72 -21.47 -4.19
C PRO A 195 13.63 -20.22 -4.19
N ILE A 196 14.70 -20.28 -3.42
CA ILE A 196 15.69 -19.20 -3.34
C ILE A 196 16.92 -19.60 -4.14
N LEU A 197 17.24 -18.82 -5.17
CA LEU A 197 18.41 -19.05 -6.02
C LEU A 197 19.70 -18.95 -5.19
N GLN A 198 20.71 -19.75 -5.55
CA GLN A 198 22.00 -19.74 -4.88
C GLN A 198 22.63 -18.34 -4.88
N ILE A 199 22.63 -17.66 -6.02
CA ILE A 199 23.18 -16.30 -6.14
C ILE A 199 22.47 -15.30 -5.21
N ALA A 200 21.17 -15.46 -4.96
CA ALA A 200 20.44 -14.59 -4.02
C ALA A 200 20.84 -14.88 -2.57
N ARG A 201 21.07 -16.14 -2.20
CA ARG A 201 21.55 -16.54 -0.87
C ARG A 201 22.94 -15.96 -0.60
N GLU A 202 23.87 -16.19 -1.53
CA GLU A 202 25.24 -15.68 -1.46
C GLU A 202 25.27 -14.14 -1.36
N SER A 203 24.40 -13.46 -2.09
CA SER A 203 24.28 -12.00 -2.01
C SER A 203 23.76 -11.52 -0.66
N VAL A 204 22.81 -12.22 -0.06
CA VAL A 204 22.34 -11.92 1.31
C VAL A 204 23.44 -12.15 2.33
N GLU A 205 24.20 -13.23 2.22
CA GLU A 205 25.33 -13.52 3.11
C GLU A 205 26.43 -12.46 2.98
N ASN A 206 26.76 -12.04 1.75
CA ASN A 206 27.72 -10.95 1.51
C ASN A 206 27.24 -9.64 2.14
N TYR A 207 25.96 -9.30 1.99
CA TYR A 207 25.37 -8.14 2.63
C TYR A 207 25.50 -8.19 4.16
N LEU A 208 25.20 -9.34 4.78
CA LEU A 208 25.27 -9.50 6.23
C LEU A 208 26.70 -9.37 6.78
N LYS A 209 27.71 -9.80 6.00
CA LYS A 209 29.13 -9.64 6.35
C LYS A 209 29.57 -8.17 6.35
N LEU A 210 28.99 -7.35 5.49
CA LEU A 210 29.32 -5.92 5.34
C LEU A 210 28.46 -5.02 6.22
N LEU A 211 27.39 -5.57 6.82
CA LEU A 211 26.42 -4.78 7.59
C LEU A 211 27.06 -4.21 8.86
N PRO A 212 27.05 -2.87 9.08
CA PRO A 212 27.68 -2.25 10.24
C PRO A 212 26.83 -2.32 11.52
N PHE A 213 25.68 -2.97 11.49
CA PHE A 213 24.75 -3.05 12.61
C PHE A 213 24.66 -4.47 13.17
N THR A 214 24.61 -4.60 14.50
CA THR A 214 24.30 -5.86 15.17
C THR A 214 22.81 -6.18 15.01
N LEU A 215 22.49 -7.44 14.73
CA LEU A 215 21.12 -7.91 14.58
C LEU A 215 20.78 -8.93 15.66
N ASP A 216 19.59 -8.77 16.25
CA ASP A 216 18.95 -9.78 17.08
C ASP A 216 18.07 -10.72 16.26
N GLY A 217 17.79 -11.92 16.79
CA GLY A 217 17.10 -12.98 16.07
C GLY A 217 15.78 -12.57 15.41
N ASN A 218 15.01 -11.69 16.05
CA ASN A 218 13.73 -11.19 15.53
C ASN A 218 13.85 -9.96 14.63
N ASP A 219 15.02 -9.46 14.43
CA ASP A 219 15.26 -8.31 13.56
C ASP A 219 15.08 -8.66 12.09
N ASN A 220 14.52 -7.73 11.33
CA ASN A 220 14.55 -7.83 9.87
C ASN A 220 15.98 -7.63 9.39
N ILE A 221 16.47 -8.50 8.50
CA ILE A 221 17.87 -8.44 8.04
C ILE A 221 18.18 -7.15 7.26
N PHE A 222 17.23 -6.62 6.50
CA PHE A 222 17.48 -5.43 5.68
C PHE A 222 17.30 -4.15 6.47
N ARG A 223 18.41 -3.39 6.60
CA ARG A 223 18.47 -2.17 7.39
C ARG A 223 18.53 -0.91 6.53
N GLY A 224 17.87 0.14 7.02
CA GLY A 224 18.03 1.49 6.48
C GLY A 224 19.33 2.14 6.95
N VAL A 225 19.69 3.26 6.36
CA VAL A 225 20.94 4.01 6.66
C VAL A 225 21.11 4.35 8.16
N ARG A 226 20.01 4.54 8.89
CA ARG A 226 20.01 4.82 10.33
C ARG A 226 19.92 3.58 11.22
N GLY A 227 20.13 2.38 10.68
CA GLY A 227 20.08 1.12 11.42
C GLY A 227 18.68 0.56 11.70
N GLY A 228 17.60 1.28 11.44
CA GLY A 228 16.23 0.75 11.54
C GLY A 228 15.87 -0.20 10.38
N SER A 229 14.77 -0.95 10.51
CA SER A 229 14.28 -1.81 9.42
C SER A 229 14.04 -1.01 8.14
N LEU A 230 14.45 -1.55 7.00
CA LEU A 230 14.25 -0.91 5.70
C LEU A 230 12.76 -0.83 5.36
N ASN A 231 12.27 0.39 5.09
CA ASN A 231 10.87 0.60 4.75
C ASN A 231 10.64 0.36 3.25
N PRO A 232 9.59 -0.38 2.84
CA PRO A 232 9.22 -0.57 1.44
C PRO A 232 9.07 0.74 0.65
N VAL A 233 8.53 1.80 1.28
CA VAL A 233 8.35 3.11 0.63
C VAL A 233 9.70 3.75 0.29
N SER A 234 10.67 3.69 1.20
CA SER A 234 12.02 4.22 0.97
C SER A 234 12.73 3.49 -0.17
N TYR A 235 12.48 2.18 -0.32
CA TYR A 235 13.06 1.38 -1.40
C TYR A 235 12.43 1.69 -2.78
N THR A 236 11.11 1.95 -2.83
CA THR A 236 10.44 2.31 -4.08
C THR A 236 10.86 3.69 -4.61
N HIS A 237 11.25 4.62 -3.74
CA HIS A 237 11.82 5.91 -4.14
C HIS A 237 13.22 5.78 -4.77
N LEU A 238 14.06 4.90 -4.27
CA LEU A 238 15.35 4.58 -4.92
C LEU A 238 15.16 4.12 -6.37
N ARG A 239 14.10 3.33 -6.62
CA ARG A 239 13.78 2.81 -7.95
C ARG A 239 13.15 3.83 -8.90
N ALA A 240 12.42 4.82 -8.39
CA ALA A 240 11.80 5.86 -9.22
C ALA A 240 12.82 6.81 -9.85
N HIS A 241 13.99 7.00 -9.24
CA HIS A 241 15.09 7.78 -9.77
C HIS A 241 15.85 7.08 -10.90
N GLU A 242 15.77 5.74 -11.00
CA GLU A 242 16.49 4.94 -12.00
C GLU A 242 15.68 4.74 -13.30
N THR A 243 14.35 4.94 -13.27
CA THR A 243 13.48 4.74 -14.44
C THR A 243 13.16 6.01 -15.23
N VAL A 244 13.78 7.14 -14.90
CA VAL A 244 13.58 8.45 -15.55
C VAL A 244 14.87 8.94 -16.23
N ARG A 245 15.60 8.04 -16.89
CA ARG A 245 16.61 8.40 -17.89
C ARG A 245 16.40 7.61 -19.17
#